data_5d855e4dd26548fc9c09964d33e4e06c
#
_entry.id   5d855e4dd26548fc9c09964d33e4e06c
#
_cell.length_a   1.000
_cell.length_b   1.000
_cell.length_c   1.000
_cell.angle_alpha   90.00
_cell.angle_beta   90.00
_cell.angle_gamma   90.00
#
_symmetry.space_group_name_H-M   'P 1'
#
loop_
_entity.id
_entity.type
_entity.pdbx_description
1 polymer ?
#
loop_
_entity_poly.entity_id
_entity_poly.type
_entity_poly.pdbx_seq_one_letter_code
_entity_poly.pdbx_strand_id
1 'polypeptide(L)'
;MTVIAPFVLSEGAGTPYVTLDEVKFSPTASSLDFSNLIEGASQAVQDRALHDLIVRASDMADRHVYGALGTLSATLNTENGRYRQNRYGQFIIHPSFWPILELRSFSAGMYPNNQNAYSISSSNVSIERHEFIITATAGLSNITTTYGSLGIVGYSQGIDVQQFCQWTYVNGFGNTFLSSNVSIGATSLPVQSVLGFYPGQTVTLWDGMNNETVTIASVGASTITLTAGLAHNHGTGCNLSALPASVKQAVIHLTVGLVKQRGQGGFVLNEIGEPTFAGQATKSFESDMAQGYDLLDGFRAVWGRS
;
A
#
# COMPACT_ATOMS: atom_id res chain seq x y z
N MET A 1 -17.71 -18.45 -22.09
CA MET A 1 -18.03 -17.72 -20.85
C MET A 1 -16.71 -17.14 -20.36
N THR A 2 -16.44 -15.87 -20.65
CA THR A 2 -15.20 -15.23 -20.21
C THR A 2 -15.37 -14.91 -18.74
N VAL A 3 -14.67 -15.63 -17.88
CA VAL A 3 -14.59 -15.28 -16.46
C VAL A 3 -13.79 -13.98 -16.40
N ILE A 4 -14.47 -12.86 -16.23
CA ILE A 4 -13.80 -11.58 -15.96
C ILE A 4 -13.18 -11.77 -14.58
N ALA A 5 -11.85 -11.72 -14.53
CA ALA A 5 -11.14 -11.74 -13.25
C ALA A 5 -11.69 -10.58 -12.40
N PRO A 6 -12.19 -10.84 -11.19
CA PRO A 6 -12.84 -9.82 -10.36
C PRO A 6 -11.86 -8.73 -9.91
N PHE A 7 -10.58 -8.90 -10.21
CA PHE A 7 -9.51 -8.10 -9.62
C PHE A 7 -8.25 -8.13 -10.49
N VAL A 8 -7.71 -6.95 -10.77
CA VAL A 8 -6.41 -6.78 -11.43
C VAL A 8 -5.52 -5.93 -10.53
N LEU A 9 -4.47 -6.55 -10.00
CA LEU A 9 -3.37 -5.83 -9.34
C LEU A 9 -2.50 -5.15 -10.41
N SER A 10 -2.29 -3.86 -10.27
CA SER A 10 -1.31 -3.14 -11.08
C SER A 10 -0.46 -2.24 -10.20
N GLU A 11 0.80 -2.13 -10.53
CA GLU A 11 1.83 -1.26 -9.96
C GLU A 11 1.89 -1.15 -8.42
N GLY A 12 3.04 -1.37 -7.85
CA GLY A 12 3.32 -1.29 -6.40
C GLY A 12 3.54 -2.63 -5.70
N ALA A 13 3.12 -3.75 -6.31
CA ALA A 13 3.37 -5.07 -5.75
C ALA A 13 4.89 -5.40 -5.80
N GLY A 14 5.46 -5.72 -4.63
CA GLY A 14 6.87 -6.04 -4.50
C GLY A 14 7.81 -4.84 -4.29
N THR A 15 7.28 -3.63 -4.09
CA THR A 15 8.09 -2.47 -3.72
C THR A 15 8.50 -2.60 -2.25
N PRO A 16 9.80 -2.56 -1.91
CA PRO A 16 10.24 -2.62 -0.51
C PRO A 16 9.77 -1.37 0.25
N TYR A 17 9.37 -1.55 1.52
CA TYR A 17 8.89 -0.46 2.37
C TYR A 17 9.98 0.27 3.11
N VAL A 18 11.14 -0.36 3.22
CA VAL A 18 12.33 0.22 3.83
C VAL A 18 13.54 -0.01 2.93
N THR A 19 14.53 0.87 3.03
CA THR A 19 15.80 0.72 2.32
C THR A 19 16.77 -0.17 3.10
N LEU A 20 17.84 -0.60 2.44
CA LEU A 20 18.96 -1.31 3.09
C LEU A 20 19.53 -0.51 4.27
N ASP A 21 19.71 0.79 4.07
CA ASP A 21 20.30 1.67 5.08
C ASP A 21 19.36 1.88 6.27
N GLU A 22 18.05 2.01 6.03
CA GLU A 22 17.07 2.08 7.13
C GLU A 22 17.14 0.83 8.02
N VAL A 23 17.33 -0.35 7.45
CA VAL A 23 17.49 -1.60 8.23
C VAL A 23 18.84 -1.63 8.93
N LYS A 24 19.95 -1.36 8.20
CA LYS A 24 21.32 -1.43 8.76
C LYS A 24 21.55 -0.45 9.89
N PHE A 25 20.99 0.75 9.79
CA PHE A 25 21.15 1.81 10.80
C PHE A 25 20.04 1.81 11.86
N SER A 26 19.07 0.90 11.76
CA SER A 26 18.02 0.79 12.78
C SER A 26 18.60 0.30 14.12
N PRO A 27 18.22 0.92 15.24
CA PRO A 27 18.55 0.40 16.57
C PRO A 27 18.08 -1.05 16.80
N THR A 28 16.97 -1.44 16.18
CA THR A 28 16.41 -2.81 16.24
C THR A 28 17.37 -3.83 15.64
N ALA A 29 18.15 -3.43 14.64
CA ALA A 29 19.08 -4.30 13.94
C ALA A 29 20.54 -4.17 14.45
N SER A 30 20.79 -3.36 15.46
CA SER A 30 22.15 -3.02 15.94
C SER A 30 23.00 -4.21 16.41
N SER A 31 22.36 -5.32 16.76
CA SER A 31 23.06 -6.55 17.19
C SER A 31 23.33 -7.53 16.05
N LEU A 32 22.93 -7.19 14.80
CA LEU A 32 23.05 -8.10 13.66
C LEU A 32 24.29 -7.77 12.83
N ASP A 33 24.96 -8.83 12.38
CA ASP A 33 26.03 -8.72 11.39
C ASP A 33 25.48 -9.04 10.00
N PHE A 34 25.31 -7.99 9.19
CA PHE A 34 24.84 -8.09 7.81
C PHE A 34 25.95 -8.43 6.80
N SER A 35 27.21 -8.49 7.25
CA SER A 35 28.35 -8.82 6.40
C SER A 35 28.49 -10.32 6.15
N ASN A 36 27.72 -11.14 6.85
CA ASN A 36 27.82 -12.62 6.80
C ASN A 36 26.45 -13.31 6.63
N LEU A 37 25.55 -12.73 5.89
CA LEU A 37 24.26 -13.36 5.55
C LEU A 37 24.44 -14.61 4.66
N ILE A 38 25.48 -14.59 3.83
CA ILE A 38 25.93 -15.69 2.98
C ILE A 38 27.43 -15.85 3.19
N GLU A 39 27.83 -16.99 3.71
CA GLU A 39 29.24 -17.27 4.03
C GLU A 39 30.16 -17.08 2.82
N GLY A 40 31.22 -16.31 3.00
CA GLY A 40 32.24 -16.05 1.97
C GLY A 40 31.79 -15.20 0.78
N ALA A 41 30.57 -14.65 0.80
CA ALA A 41 30.06 -13.82 -0.28
C ALA A 41 30.58 -12.38 -0.21
N SER A 42 30.69 -11.72 -1.36
CA SER A 42 31.03 -10.28 -1.44
C SER A 42 29.92 -9.40 -0.85
N GLN A 43 30.26 -8.16 -0.43
CA GLN A 43 29.30 -7.22 0.12
C GLN A 43 28.10 -6.99 -0.79
N ALA A 44 28.32 -6.90 -2.11
CA ALA A 44 27.22 -6.74 -3.08
C ALA A 44 26.22 -7.92 -3.07
N VAL A 45 26.70 -9.13 -2.81
CA VAL A 45 25.84 -10.33 -2.66
C VAL A 45 25.12 -10.32 -1.32
N GLN A 46 25.78 -9.87 -0.25
CA GLN A 46 25.16 -9.67 1.06
C GLN A 46 24.02 -8.64 1.00
N ASP A 47 24.27 -7.50 0.34
CA ASP A 47 23.28 -6.44 0.18
C ASP A 47 22.08 -6.90 -0.64
N ARG A 48 22.31 -7.70 -1.70
CA ARG A 48 21.22 -8.32 -2.45
C ARG A 48 20.41 -9.29 -1.59
N ALA A 49 21.07 -10.11 -0.79
CA ALA A 49 20.40 -11.04 0.11
C ALA A 49 19.56 -10.30 1.16
N LEU A 50 20.07 -9.21 1.71
CA LEU A 50 19.31 -8.37 2.65
C LEU A 50 18.13 -7.71 1.94
N HIS A 51 18.31 -7.18 0.74
CA HIS A 51 17.23 -6.62 -0.07
C HIS A 51 16.11 -7.63 -0.31
N ASP A 52 16.44 -8.89 -0.67
CA ASP A 52 15.46 -9.94 -0.84
C ASP A 52 14.68 -10.25 0.44
N LEU A 53 15.33 -10.15 1.61
CA LEU A 53 14.66 -10.32 2.90
C LEU A 53 13.71 -9.14 3.19
N ILE A 54 14.10 -7.91 2.86
CA ILE A 54 13.25 -6.72 3.00
C ILE A 54 12.00 -6.84 2.11
N VAL A 55 12.15 -7.28 0.86
CA VAL A 55 11.01 -7.50 -0.05
C VAL A 55 10.05 -8.54 0.53
N ARG A 56 10.58 -9.65 1.07
CA ARG A 56 9.75 -10.68 1.72
C ARG A 56 9.07 -10.17 2.99
N ALA A 57 9.76 -9.38 3.80
CA ALA A 57 9.19 -8.76 4.99
C ALA A 57 8.06 -7.78 4.62
N SER A 58 8.23 -7.02 3.53
CA SER A 58 7.19 -6.14 3.00
C SER A 58 5.95 -6.93 2.52
N ASP A 59 6.15 -8.04 1.79
CA ASP A 59 5.07 -8.96 1.39
C ASP A 59 4.37 -9.60 2.62
N MET A 60 5.12 -9.94 3.67
CA MET A 60 4.53 -10.45 4.91
C MET A 60 3.66 -9.38 5.60
N ALA A 61 4.10 -8.13 5.60
CA ALA A 61 3.30 -7.01 6.12
C ALA A 61 1.99 -6.84 5.33
N ASP A 62 2.06 -6.88 4.00
CA ASP A 62 0.88 -6.82 3.14
C ASP A 62 -0.11 -7.94 3.42
N ARG A 63 0.38 -9.16 3.49
CA ARG A 63 -0.44 -10.35 3.77
C ARG A 63 -1.07 -10.32 5.15
N HIS A 64 -0.38 -9.75 6.13
CA HIS A 64 -0.93 -9.61 7.48
C HIS A 64 -2.10 -8.63 7.50
N VAL A 65 -2.00 -7.52 6.75
CA VAL A 65 -3.01 -6.46 6.73
C VAL A 65 -4.19 -6.79 5.83
N TYR A 66 -3.93 -7.27 4.60
CA TYR A 66 -4.95 -7.44 3.55
C TYR A 66 -5.17 -8.88 3.10
N GLY A 67 -4.44 -9.84 3.63
CA GLY A 67 -4.44 -11.20 3.12
C GLY A 67 -3.64 -11.32 1.82
N ALA A 68 -4.11 -12.13 0.88
CA ALA A 68 -3.32 -12.53 -0.29
C ALA A 68 -3.24 -11.49 -1.42
N LEU A 69 -4.08 -10.45 -1.42
CA LEU A 69 -4.36 -9.65 -2.63
C LEU A 69 -4.09 -8.16 -2.50
N GLY A 70 -3.84 -7.65 -1.30
CA GLY A 70 -3.63 -6.21 -1.07
C GLY A 70 -2.19 -5.84 -0.81
N THR A 71 -1.88 -4.55 -0.87
CA THR A 71 -0.59 -3.98 -0.50
C THR A 71 -0.79 -2.65 0.21
N LEU A 72 0.08 -2.34 1.17
CA LEU A 72 0.15 -1.07 1.88
C LEU A 72 0.69 0.06 0.99
N SER A 73 1.54 -0.25 0.03
CA SER A 73 1.98 0.70 -0.99
C SER A 73 0.83 1.05 -1.92
N ALA A 74 0.80 2.29 -2.40
CA ALA A 74 -0.27 2.75 -3.26
C ALA A 74 -0.38 1.91 -4.54
N THR A 75 -1.59 1.42 -4.81
CA THR A 75 -1.93 0.62 -5.99
C THR A 75 -3.19 1.14 -6.66
N LEU A 76 -3.25 0.93 -7.97
CA LEU A 76 -4.45 1.16 -8.78
C LEU A 76 -5.22 -0.15 -8.88
N ASN A 77 -6.40 -0.21 -8.29
CA ASN A 77 -7.25 -1.39 -8.28
C ASN A 77 -8.51 -1.19 -9.11
N THR A 78 -8.94 -2.23 -9.80
CA THR A 78 -10.21 -2.26 -10.49
C THR A 78 -11.04 -3.41 -9.94
N GLU A 79 -12.21 -3.10 -9.42
CA GLU A 79 -13.13 -4.05 -8.84
C GLU A 79 -14.48 -3.99 -9.55
N ASN A 80 -15.14 -5.14 -9.53
CA ASN A 80 -16.51 -5.30 -9.97
C ASN A 80 -17.38 -5.68 -8.79
N GLY A 81 -18.55 -5.11 -8.70
CA GLY A 81 -19.44 -5.43 -7.61
C GLY A 81 -20.86 -4.97 -7.84
N ARG A 82 -21.58 -4.90 -6.75
CA ARG A 82 -22.94 -4.39 -6.69
C ARG A 82 -22.95 -3.17 -5.81
N TYR A 83 -23.74 -2.18 -6.17
CA TYR A 83 -23.87 -0.99 -5.35
C TYR A 83 -25.23 -0.92 -4.66
N ARG A 84 -25.27 -0.21 -3.56
CA ARG A 84 -26.48 0.25 -2.91
C ARG A 84 -26.77 1.69 -3.29
N GLN A 85 -28.00 1.98 -3.57
CA GLN A 85 -28.46 3.35 -3.71
C GLN A 85 -29.22 3.73 -2.44
N ASN A 86 -28.80 4.82 -1.80
CA ASN A 86 -29.53 5.33 -0.64
C ASN A 86 -30.78 6.10 -1.06
N ARG A 87 -31.60 6.51 -0.08
CA ARG A 87 -32.82 7.29 -0.32
C ARG A 87 -32.61 8.65 -1.00
N TYR A 88 -31.35 9.14 -1.05
CA TYR A 88 -30.97 10.39 -1.71
C TYR A 88 -30.46 10.19 -3.13
N GLY A 89 -30.52 8.96 -3.64
CA GLY A 89 -30.02 8.64 -4.98
C GLY A 89 -28.49 8.54 -5.09
N GLN A 90 -27.77 8.52 -3.96
CA GLN A 90 -26.33 8.35 -3.93
C GLN A 90 -25.94 6.89 -4.02
N PHE A 91 -24.86 6.59 -4.73
CA PHE A 91 -24.29 5.26 -4.78
C PHE A 91 -23.26 5.10 -3.64
N ILE A 92 -23.41 4.07 -2.85
CA ILE A 92 -22.49 3.70 -1.79
C ILE A 92 -21.76 2.45 -2.23
N ILE A 93 -20.42 2.55 -2.29
CA ILE A 93 -19.54 1.49 -2.76
C ILE A 93 -18.49 1.23 -1.68
N HIS A 94 -18.30 -0.04 -1.35
CA HIS A 94 -17.31 -0.49 -0.37
C HIS A 94 -16.16 -1.19 -1.10
N PRO A 95 -15.05 -0.50 -1.38
CA PRO A 95 -13.85 -1.11 -1.93
C PRO A 95 -13.23 -2.13 -0.97
N SER A 96 -12.53 -3.11 -1.53
CA SER A 96 -11.90 -4.16 -0.73
C SER A 96 -10.65 -3.68 0.02
N PHE A 97 -9.99 -2.60 -0.45
CA PHE A 97 -8.74 -2.11 0.12
C PHE A 97 -8.82 -0.66 0.55
N TRP A 98 -8.10 -0.31 1.62
CA TRP A 98 -8.02 1.02 2.21
C TRP A 98 -6.58 1.33 2.71
N PRO A 99 -6.17 2.58 3.00
CA PRO A 99 -6.96 3.80 2.83
C PRO A 99 -7.23 4.10 1.37
N ILE A 100 -8.43 4.61 1.10
CA ILE A 100 -8.82 5.05 -0.23
C ILE A 100 -8.31 6.46 -0.44
N LEU A 101 -7.62 6.70 -1.55
CA LEU A 101 -7.04 8.00 -1.88
C LEU A 101 -7.81 8.72 -2.98
N GLU A 102 -8.20 7.99 -4.02
CA GLU A 102 -8.80 8.58 -5.21
C GLU A 102 -9.67 7.56 -5.94
N LEU A 103 -10.82 8.00 -6.42
CA LEU A 103 -11.62 7.23 -7.37
C LEU A 103 -11.30 7.73 -8.79
N ARG A 104 -10.78 6.86 -9.64
CA ARG A 104 -10.35 7.15 -11.02
C ARG A 104 -11.45 7.00 -12.06
N SER A 105 -12.24 5.94 -11.93
CA SER A 105 -13.35 5.68 -12.82
C SER A 105 -14.49 4.95 -12.12
N PHE A 106 -15.69 5.16 -12.59
CA PHE A 106 -16.88 4.46 -12.15
C PHE A 106 -17.80 4.22 -13.33
N SER A 107 -18.30 3.00 -13.44
CA SER A 107 -19.34 2.63 -14.39
C SER A 107 -20.38 1.77 -13.72
N ALA A 108 -21.63 1.90 -14.11
CA ALA A 108 -22.72 1.10 -13.57
C ALA A 108 -23.77 0.75 -14.64
N GLY A 109 -24.45 -0.35 -14.46
CA GLY A 109 -25.48 -0.82 -15.37
C GLY A 109 -26.22 -2.04 -14.86
N MET A 110 -27.29 -2.45 -15.56
CA MET A 110 -28.06 -3.66 -15.19
C MET A 110 -27.32 -4.94 -15.47
N TYR A 111 -26.41 -4.94 -16.41
CA TYR A 111 -25.69 -6.11 -16.85
C TYR A 111 -24.18 -5.89 -16.73
N PRO A 112 -23.41 -6.93 -16.40
CA PRO A 112 -21.96 -6.80 -16.26
C PRO A 112 -21.26 -6.29 -17.52
N ASN A 113 -21.81 -6.56 -18.71
CA ASN A 113 -21.23 -6.24 -20.01
C ASN A 113 -21.80 -4.96 -20.65
N ASN A 114 -22.74 -4.30 -19.99
CA ASN A 114 -23.36 -3.07 -20.51
C ASN A 114 -23.47 -2.03 -19.39
N GLN A 115 -22.32 -1.46 -19.06
CA GLN A 115 -22.19 -0.45 -18.03
C GLN A 115 -21.91 0.91 -18.68
N ASN A 116 -22.55 1.95 -18.18
CA ASN A 116 -22.30 3.33 -18.58
C ASN A 116 -21.21 3.94 -17.70
N ALA A 117 -20.21 4.55 -18.32
CA ALA A 117 -19.19 5.32 -17.61
C ALA A 117 -19.77 6.64 -17.11
N TYR A 118 -19.40 7.04 -15.91
CA TYR A 118 -19.84 8.27 -15.28
C TYR A 118 -18.67 9.24 -15.10
N SER A 119 -18.95 10.50 -15.31
CA SER A 119 -17.98 11.55 -15.03
C SER A 119 -17.79 11.68 -13.53
N ILE A 120 -16.53 11.61 -13.09
CA ILE A 120 -16.11 11.72 -11.70
C ILE A 120 -15.46 13.07 -11.50
N SER A 121 -15.92 13.79 -10.50
CA SER A 121 -15.35 15.05 -10.06
C SER A 121 -15.33 15.10 -8.52
N SER A 122 -14.46 15.93 -7.97
CA SER A 122 -14.42 16.16 -6.52
C SER A 122 -15.72 16.73 -5.95
N SER A 123 -16.60 17.27 -6.80
CA SER A 123 -17.91 17.79 -6.38
C SER A 123 -18.98 16.71 -6.23
N ASN A 124 -18.80 15.52 -6.80
CA ASN A 124 -19.80 14.47 -6.77
C ASN A 124 -19.31 13.15 -6.13
N VAL A 125 -18.08 13.12 -5.66
CA VAL A 125 -17.50 11.97 -4.96
C VAL A 125 -17.04 12.40 -3.58
N SER A 126 -17.55 11.76 -2.53
CA SER A 126 -17.03 11.81 -1.17
C SER A 126 -16.32 10.50 -0.86
N ILE A 127 -15.17 10.60 -0.22
CA ILE A 127 -14.42 9.44 0.29
C ILE A 127 -14.55 9.45 1.80
N GLU A 128 -15.20 8.44 2.35
CA GLU A 128 -15.42 8.30 3.78
C GLU A 128 -14.81 6.98 4.26
N ARG A 129 -13.74 7.07 5.05
CA ARG A 129 -13.01 5.93 5.65
C ARG A 129 -12.81 4.73 4.70
N HIS A 130 -13.86 3.97 4.43
CA HIS A 130 -13.84 2.69 3.71
C HIS A 130 -14.88 2.63 2.58
N GLU A 131 -15.47 3.76 2.22
CA GLU A 131 -16.49 3.80 1.20
C GLU A 131 -16.39 5.02 0.29
N PHE A 132 -16.88 4.86 -0.93
CA PHE A 132 -17.17 5.97 -1.82
C PHE A 132 -18.64 6.28 -1.76
N ILE A 133 -18.96 7.55 -1.62
CA ILE A 133 -20.30 8.08 -1.79
C ILE A 133 -20.30 8.90 -3.08
N ILE A 134 -20.94 8.38 -4.12
CA ILE A 134 -21.05 9.08 -5.41
C ILE A 134 -22.43 9.71 -5.49
N THR A 135 -22.47 11.04 -5.48
CA THR A 135 -23.73 11.78 -5.65
C THR A 135 -24.11 11.84 -7.13
N ALA A 136 -25.33 11.43 -7.45
CA ALA A 136 -25.84 11.49 -8.80
C ALA A 136 -25.87 12.95 -9.30
N THR A 137 -24.99 13.29 -10.24
CA THR A 137 -25.16 14.50 -11.06
C THR A 137 -26.15 14.21 -12.19
N ALA A 138 -26.65 15.23 -12.89
CA ALA A 138 -27.72 15.11 -13.89
C ALA A 138 -27.54 14.00 -14.97
N GLY A 139 -26.30 13.50 -15.16
CA GLY A 139 -26.01 12.34 -16.02
C GLY A 139 -26.30 10.99 -15.39
N LEU A 140 -26.31 10.88 -14.06
CA LEU A 140 -26.65 9.65 -13.33
C LEU A 140 -28.16 9.47 -13.17
N SER A 141 -28.92 10.57 -13.23
CA SER A 141 -30.38 10.53 -13.19
C SER A 141 -31.00 9.81 -14.41
N ASN A 142 -30.23 9.65 -15.49
CA ASN A 142 -30.70 8.92 -16.66
C ASN A 142 -30.84 7.39 -16.47
N ILE A 143 -30.19 6.80 -15.46
CA ILE A 143 -30.45 5.38 -15.15
C ILE A 143 -31.89 5.22 -14.62
N THR A 144 -32.31 6.10 -13.75
CA THR A 144 -33.68 6.10 -13.24
C THR A 144 -34.71 6.45 -14.32
N THR A 145 -34.40 7.35 -15.25
CA THR A 145 -35.34 7.77 -16.32
C THR A 145 -35.44 6.75 -17.45
N THR A 146 -34.38 6.03 -17.81
CA THR A 146 -34.45 4.97 -18.83
C THR A 146 -35.31 3.79 -18.35
N TYR A 147 -35.36 3.56 -17.05
CA TYR A 147 -36.27 2.56 -16.46
C TYR A 147 -37.69 3.04 -16.28
N GLY A 148 -37.88 4.35 -16.12
CA GLY A 148 -39.22 4.97 -16.09
C GLY A 148 -40.00 4.77 -17.37
N SER A 149 -39.33 4.68 -18.51
CA SER A 149 -39.91 4.40 -19.80
C SER A 149 -40.38 2.96 -19.96
N LEU A 150 -39.92 2.00 -19.17
CA LEU A 150 -40.33 0.61 -19.19
C LEU A 150 -41.44 0.28 -18.17
N GLY A 151 -42.03 1.26 -17.52
CA GLY A 151 -43.13 1.04 -16.57
C GLY A 151 -42.70 0.32 -15.27
N ILE A 152 -41.41 0.13 -15.02
CA ILE A 152 -40.86 -0.50 -13.82
C ILE A 152 -40.43 0.53 -12.78
N VAL A 153 -40.84 1.78 -12.94
CA VAL A 153 -40.70 2.79 -11.91
C VAL A 153 -41.95 2.87 -11.06
N GLY A 154 -42.21 1.79 -10.38
CA GLY A 154 -42.75 1.98 -9.06
C GLY A 154 -41.59 2.18 -8.13
N TYR A 155 -41.61 3.19 -7.33
CA TYR A 155 -40.97 3.18 -6.02
C TYR A 155 -41.61 2.02 -5.23
N SER A 156 -41.39 0.82 -5.68
CA SER A 156 -41.71 -0.36 -4.90
C SER A 156 -40.59 -0.50 -3.90
N GLN A 157 -40.81 0.06 -2.73
CA GLN A 157 -40.14 -0.40 -1.54
C GLN A 157 -40.14 -1.94 -1.63
N GLY A 158 -38.96 -2.52 -1.93
CA GLY A 158 -38.78 -3.96 -1.84
C GLY A 158 -38.26 -4.71 -3.06
N ILE A 159 -38.05 -4.12 -4.23
CA ILE A 159 -37.27 -4.78 -5.27
C ILE A 159 -35.84 -4.29 -5.19
N ASP A 160 -34.99 -5.11 -4.61
CA ASP A 160 -33.56 -4.97 -4.58
C ASP A 160 -33.04 -5.18 -6.02
N VAL A 161 -33.16 -4.19 -6.89
CA VAL A 161 -32.62 -4.26 -8.26
C VAL A 161 -31.11 -4.22 -8.13
N GLN A 162 -30.51 -5.39 -8.14
CA GLN A 162 -29.07 -5.53 -8.09
C GLN A 162 -28.49 -4.96 -9.38
N GLN A 163 -27.80 -3.85 -9.26
CA GLN A 163 -27.09 -3.22 -10.36
C GLN A 163 -25.61 -3.54 -10.24
N PHE A 164 -25.00 -3.84 -11.39
CA PHE A 164 -23.58 -4.12 -11.48
C PHE A 164 -22.84 -2.81 -11.62
N CYS A 165 -21.67 -2.72 -11.00
CA CYS A 165 -20.78 -1.59 -11.16
C CYS A 165 -19.33 -2.07 -11.23
N GLN A 166 -18.52 -1.23 -11.86
CA GLN A 166 -17.08 -1.36 -11.90
C GLN A 166 -16.48 -0.03 -11.47
N TRP A 167 -15.48 -0.08 -10.62
CA TRP A 167 -14.76 1.11 -10.19
C TRP A 167 -13.26 0.85 -10.19
N THR A 168 -12.52 1.89 -10.57
CA THR A 168 -11.06 1.91 -10.51
C THR A 168 -10.65 2.99 -9.52
N TYR A 169 -9.82 2.67 -8.56
CA TYR A 169 -9.43 3.56 -7.48
C TYR A 169 -7.98 3.34 -7.07
N VAL A 170 -7.42 4.35 -6.41
CA VAL A 170 -6.09 4.28 -5.78
C VAL A 170 -6.29 4.09 -4.28
N ASN A 171 -5.65 3.07 -3.72
CA ASN A 171 -5.58 2.85 -2.28
C ASN A 171 -4.14 2.68 -1.82
N GLY A 172 -3.93 2.72 -0.50
CA GLY A 172 -2.61 2.54 0.12
C GLY A 172 -1.88 3.84 0.35
N PHE A 173 -0.59 3.77 0.63
CA PHE A 173 0.27 4.91 0.93
C PHE A 173 1.28 5.13 -0.18
N GLY A 174 1.53 6.38 -0.56
CA GLY A 174 2.60 6.71 -1.50
C GLY A 174 3.95 6.17 -1.01
N ASN A 175 4.61 5.37 -1.85
CA ASN A 175 5.93 4.82 -1.55
C ASN A 175 6.67 4.60 -2.87
N THR A 176 7.78 5.32 -3.06
CA THR A 176 8.52 5.33 -4.32
C THR A 176 10.00 5.59 -4.08
N PHE A 177 10.79 5.47 -5.11
CA PHE A 177 12.22 5.77 -5.08
C PHE A 177 12.57 6.89 -6.05
N LEU A 178 13.59 7.68 -5.71
CA LEU A 178 14.15 8.65 -6.63
C LEU A 178 14.73 7.93 -7.86
N SER A 179 14.37 8.41 -9.05
CA SER A 179 14.87 7.86 -10.32
C SER A 179 16.20 8.49 -10.75
N SER A 180 16.59 9.60 -10.14
CA SER A 180 17.89 10.26 -10.34
C SER A 180 18.33 11.02 -9.09
N ASN A 181 19.60 11.41 -9.04
CA ASN A 181 20.16 12.24 -7.97
C ASN A 181 19.48 13.61 -7.95
N VAL A 182 19.28 14.15 -6.77
CA VAL A 182 18.76 15.50 -6.53
C VAL A 182 19.68 16.25 -5.59
N SER A 183 19.89 17.54 -5.88
CA SER A 183 20.79 18.41 -5.11
C SER A 183 20.04 19.18 -4.04
N ILE A 184 20.77 19.62 -3.02
CA ILE A 184 20.28 20.60 -2.04
C ILE A 184 19.64 21.80 -2.74
N GLY A 185 18.50 22.26 -2.19
CA GLY A 185 17.72 23.36 -2.76
C GLY A 185 16.77 22.93 -3.90
N ALA A 186 16.85 21.71 -4.40
CA ALA A 186 15.93 21.23 -5.44
C ALA A 186 14.48 21.16 -4.90
N THR A 187 13.55 21.61 -5.71
CA THR A 187 12.09 21.53 -5.44
C THR A 187 11.38 20.49 -6.29
N SER A 188 12.06 19.89 -7.26
CA SER A 188 11.50 18.87 -8.14
C SER A 188 12.20 17.54 -7.92
N LEU A 189 11.44 16.52 -7.56
CA LEU A 189 11.90 15.16 -7.30
C LEU A 189 11.48 14.25 -8.46
N PRO A 190 12.40 13.77 -9.30
CA PRO A 190 12.12 12.72 -10.25
C PRO A 190 11.97 11.38 -9.52
N VAL A 191 10.83 10.71 -9.72
CA VAL A 191 10.46 9.49 -9.00
C VAL A 191 10.07 8.37 -9.95
N GLN A 192 10.15 7.13 -9.50
CA GLN A 192 9.75 5.95 -10.28
C GLN A 192 8.23 5.85 -10.42
N SER A 193 7.48 6.23 -9.39
CA SER A 193 6.02 6.25 -9.39
C SER A 193 5.51 7.46 -8.61
N VAL A 194 4.44 8.06 -9.08
CA VAL A 194 3.75 9.15 -8.38
C VAL A 194 2.47 8.69 -7.69
N LEU A 195 2.17 7.40 -7.76
CA LEU A 195 0.93 6.85 -7.26
C LEU A 195 0.86 6.98 -5.73
N GLY A 196 -0.29 7.45 -5.23
CA GLY A 196 -0.52 7.62 -3.80
C GLY A 196 0.01 8.93 -3.22
N PHE A 197 0.57 9.81 -4.05
CA PHE A 197 0.99 11.15 -3.63
C PHE A 197 -0.01 12.20 -4.10
N TYR A 198 -0.22 13.23 -3.26
CA TYR A 198 -1.14 14.33 -3.58
C TYR A 198 -0.65 15.67 -2.99
N PRO A 199 -1.08 16.79 -3.57
CA PRO A 199 -0.70 18.12 -3.07
C PRO A 199 -1.11 18.33 -1.60
N GLY A 200 -0.22 18.96 -0.83
CA GLY A 200 -0.39 19.20 0.61
C GLY A 200 0.01 18.02 1.51
N GLN A 201 0.32 16.86 0.95
CA GLN A 201 0.77 15.71 1.71
C GLN A 201 2.18 15.94 2.25
N THR A 202 2.39 15.59 3.51
CA THR A 202 3.71 15.55 4.14
C THR A 202 4.28 14.14 4.02
N VAL A 203 5.49 14.03 3.48
CA VAL A 203 6.18 12.77 3.21
C VAL A 203 7.62 12.84 3.70
N THR A 204 8.23 11.71 3.91
CA THR A 204 9.64 11.63 4.34
C THR A 204 10.49 11.05 3.23
N LEU A 205 11.60 11.73 2.95
CA LEU A 205 12.67 11.25 2.09
C LEU A 205 13.70 10.55 2.97
N TRP A 206 13.88 9.26 2.75
CA TRP A 206 14.74 8.38 3.55
C TRP A 206 16.05 8.15 2.82
N ASP A 207 17.13 8.69 3.40
CA ASP A 207 18.49 8.62 2.86
C ASP A 207 19.50 8.38 3.98
N GLY A 208 19.36 7.25 4.65
CA GLY A 208 20.27 6.87 5.73
C GLY A 208 20.39 7.93 6.81
N MET A 209 21.44 8.75 6.72
CA MET A 209 21.72 9.79 7.72
C MET A 209 21.07 11.16 7.42
N ASN A 210 20.58 11.37 6.21
CA ASN A 210 20.06 12.66 5.75
C ASN A 210 18.54 12.63 5.53
N ASN A 211 17.82 11.96 6.40
CA ASN A 211 16.36 11.89 6.30
C ASN A 211 15.75 13.28 6.48
N GLU A 212 14.85 13.65 5.57
CA GLU A 212 14.12 14.91 5.69
C GLU A 212 12.62 14.76 5.37
N THR A 213 11.83 15.57 6.06
CA THR A 213 10.39 15.62 5.87
C THR A 213 10.04 16.81 4.97
N VAL A 214 9.29 16.54 3.91
CA VAL A 214 8.95 17.52 2.89
C VAL A 214 7.46 17.55 2.62
N THR A 215 6.95 18.69 2.14
CA THR A 215 5.53 18.84 1.77
C THR A 215 5.41 18.96 0.26
N ILE A 216 4.48 18.21 -0.31
CA ILE A 216 4.22 18.18 -1.75
C ILE A 216 3.42 19.40 -2.17
N ALA A 217 3.91 20.15 -3.15
CA ALA A 217 3.19 21.27 -3.78
C ALA A 217 2.32 20.78 -4.94
N SER A 218 2.87 19.89 -5.79
CA SER A 218 2.14 19.34 -6.94
C SER A 218 2.73 17.99 -7.36
N VAL A 219 1.92 17.20 -8.06
CA VAL A 219 2.29 15.88 -8.58
C VAL A 219 2.17 15.91 -10.11
N GLY A 220 3.28 15.61 -10.79
CA GLY A 220 3.36 15.48 -12.25
C GLY A 220 3.25 14.02 -12.70
N ALA A 221 3.61 13.74 -13.95
CA ALA A 221 3.55 12.38 -14.50
C ALA A 221 4.63 11.44 -13.92
N SER A 222 5.84 11.96 -13.65
CA SER A 222 6.99 11.23 -13.10
C SER A 222 7.82 12.08 -12.14
N THR A 223 7.26 13.20 -11.68
CA THR A 223 7.91 14.16 -10.80
C THR A 223 6.98 14.61 -9.70
N ILE A 224 7.55 14.83 -8.52
CA ILE A 224 6.86 15.43 -7.38
C ILE A 224 7.52 16.77 -7.09
N THR A 225 6.73 17.84 -7.08
CA THR A 225 7.21 19.18 -6.76
C THR A 225 6.96 19.47 -5.28
N LEU A 226 7.95 20.01 -4.61
CA LEU A 226 7.91 20.36 -3.18
C LEU A 226 7.55 21.82 -2.97
N THR A 227 7.01 22.13 -1.79
CA THR A 227 6.73 23.51 -1.36
C THR A 227 8.00 24.29 -0.99
N ALA A 228 9.06 23.57 -0.60
CA ALA A 228 10.37 24.12 -0.22
C ALA A 228 11.48 23.26 -0.84
N GLY A 229 12.68 23.87 -1.02
CA GLY A 229 13.84 23.14 -1.49
C GLY A 229 14.38 22.18 -0.44
N LEU A 230 15.02 21.10 -0.90
CA LEU A 230 15.66 20.10 -0.07
C LEU A 230 16.78 20.69 0.78
N ALA A 231 16.95 20.20 2.00
CA ALA A 231 18.04 20.58 2.91
C ALA A 231 19.34 19.81 2.62
N HIS A 232 19.24 18.65 1.96
CA HIS A 232 20.38 17.76 1.67
C HIS A 232 20.42 17.31 0.21
N ASN A 233 21.55 16.73 -0.19
CA ASN A 233 21.66 16.02 -1.46
C ASN A 233 21.17 14.59 -1.26
N HIS A 234 20.43 14.07 -2.23
CA HIS A 234 19.93 12.69 -2.19
C HIS A 234 20.29 11.94 -3.47
N GLY A 235 20.69 10.68 -3.28
CA GLY A 235 21.06 9.81 -4.39
C GLY A 235 19.86 9.12 -5.05
N THR A 236 20.10 8.62 -6.25
CA THR A 236 19.16 7.67 -6.89
C THR A 236 18.90 6.49 -5.96
N GLY A 237 17.63 6.07 -5.87
CA GLY A 237 17.23 4.96 -5.01
C GLY A 237 16.89 5.35 -3.57
N CYS A 238 17.01 6.64 -3.18
CA CYS A 238 16.44 7.12 -1.92
C CYS A 238 14.92 6.95 -1.92
N ASN A 239 14.38 6.52 -0.80
CA ASN A 239 12.95 6.24 -0.68
C ASN A 239 12.17 7.50 -0.28
N LEU A 240 11.19 7.88 -1.10
CA LEU A 240 10.19 8.89 -0.76
C LEU A 240 8.92 8.17 -0.32
N SER A 241 8.49 8.37 0.92
CA SER A 241 7.42 7.56 1.50
C SER A 241 6.45 8.36 2.36
N ALA A 242 5.17 8.07 2.16
CA ALA A 242 4.06 8.47 3.02
C ALA A 242 3.61 7.32 3.96
N LEU A 243 4.32 6.19 3.94
CA LEU A 243 4.04 5.08 4.85
C LEU A 243 4.16 5.53 6.30
N PRO A 244 3.22 5.16 7.17
CA PRO A 244 3.34 5.38 8.60
C PRO A 244 4.64 4.80 9.17
N ALA A 245 5.27 5.50 10.10
CA ALA A 245 6.51 5.04 10.71
C ALA A 245 6.37 3.66 11.39
N SER A 246 5.19 3.35 11.93
CA SER A 246 4.88 2.03 12.51
C SER A 246 4.92 0.91 11.47
N VAL A 247 4.48 1.15 10.24
CA VAL A 247 4.58 0.16 9.14
C VAL A 247 6.05 -0.07 8.77
N LYS A 248 6.84 1.00 8.65
CA LYS A 248 8.28 0.86 8.38
C LYS A 248 9.00 0.11 9.51
N GLN A 249 8.69 0.46 10.75
CA GLN A 249 9.25 -0.22 11.92
C GLN A 249 8.84 -1.70 11.97
N ALA A 250 7.61 -2.02 11.62
CA ALA A 250 7.14 -3.40 11.53
C ALA A 250 7.95 -4.21 10.50
N VAL A 251 8.18 -3.64 9.31
CA VAL A 251 8.99 -4.30 8.26
C VAL A 251 10.45 -4.47 8.71
N ILE A 252 11.01 -3.53 9.47
CA ILE A 252 12.34 -3.70 10.06
C ILE A 252 12.35 -4.89 11.03
N HIS A 253 11.37 -4.99 11.95
CA HIS A 253 11.25 -6.14 12.86
C HIS A 253 11.10 -7.46 12.11
N LEU A 254 10.24 -7.51 11.11
CA LEU A 254 10.07 -8.72 10.28
C LEU A 254 11.36 -9.08 9.54
N THR A 255 12.09 -8.10 9.00
CA THR A 255 13.38 -8.32 8.33
C THR A 255 14.42 -8.88 9.32
N VAL A 256 14.52 -8.25 10.50
CA VAL A 256 15.41 -8.73 11.59
C VAL A 256 15.08 -10.16 11.99
N GLY A 257 13.80 -10.48 12.13
CA GLY A 257 13.32 -11.83 12.39
C GLY A 257 13.76 -12.82 11.30
N LEU A 258 13.60 -12.48 10.03
CA LEU A 258 14.04 -13.31 8.90
C LEU A 258 15.56 -13.49 8.85
N VAL A 259 16.34 -12.45 9.18
CA VAL A 259 17.81 -12.54 9.28
C VAL A 259 18.21 -13.49 10.39
N LYS A 260 17.64 -13.36 11.59
CA LYS A 260 17.90 -14.24 12.72
C LYS A 260 17.53 -15.69 12.40
N GLN A 261 16.43 -15.92 11.73
CA GLN A 261 16.03 -17.27 11.30
C GLN A 261 17.05 -17.92 10.37
N ARG A 262 17.66 -17.16 9.44
CA ARG A 262 18.68 -17.68 8.53
C ARG A 262 20.02 -17.95 9.22
N GLY A 263 20.45 -17.03 10.09
CA GLY A 263 21.76 -17.12 10.76
C GLY A 263 21.85 -18.19 11.82
N GLN A 264 20.73 -18.73 12.27
CA GLN A 264 20.69 -19.64 13.41
C GLN A 264 20.65 -21.12 13.04
N GLY A 265 20.58 -21.46 11.78
CA GLY A 265 20.74 -22.85 11.33
C GLY A 265 22.12 -23.44 11.61
N GLY A 266 23.11 -22.64 12.02
CA GLY A 266 24.48 -23.07 12.26
C GLY A 266 24.97 -22.96 13.71
N PHE A 267 24.18 -22.44 14.63
CA PHE A 267 24.68 -22.13 15.95
C PHE A 267 23.94 -22.87 17.00
N VAL A 268 24.41 -23.88 17.45
CA VAL A 268 24.33 -24.33 18.81
C VAL A 268 24.84 -25.73 18.94
N LEU A 269 26.07 -25.81 18.73
CA LEU A 269 26.84 -26.82 19.43
C LEU A 269 27.86 -26.08 20.29
N ASN A 270 27.47 -25.69 21.50
CA ASN A 270 28.48 -25.49 22.49
C ASN A 270 29.07 -26.87 22.84
N GLU A 271 30.33 -26.89 23.23
CA GLU A 271 31.16 -28.08 23.44
C GLU A 271 30.61 -29.10 24.46
N ILE A 272 29.42 -28.92 25.00
CA ILE A 272 28.84 -29.71 26.07
C ILE A 272 27.55 -30.43 25.68
N GLY A 273 27.06 -30.25 24.43
CA GLY A 273 25.86 -30.97 23.95
C GLY A 273 24.55 -30.58 24.62
N GLU A 274 24.47 -29.46 25.33
CA GLU A 274 23.23 -28.96 25.90
C GLU A 274 22.48 -28.01 24.97
N PRO A 275 21.18 -28.25 24.74
CA PRO A 275 20.37 -27.46 23.80
C PRO A 275 19.89 -26.09 24.35
N THR A 276 20.65 -25.49 25.26
CA THR A 276 20.21 -24.30 26.01
C THR A 276 20.11 -23.03 25.16
N PHE A 277 20.84 -22.92 24.06
CA PHE A 277 20.79 -21.71 23.20
C PHE A 277 19.75 -21.76 22.08
N ALA A 278 19.36 -22.94 21.62
CA ALA A 278 18.31 -23.06 20.61
C ALA A 278 16.98 -22.45 21.09
N GLY A 279 16.62 -22.63 22.34
CA GLY A 279 15.39 -22.07 22.90
C GLY A 279 15.40 -20.54 23.07
N GLN A 280 16.57 -19.94 23.34
CA GLN A 280 16.67 -18.46 23.42
C GLN A 280 16.71 -17.82 22.05
N ALA A 281 17.35 -18.45 21.09
CA ALA A 281 17.40 -18.01 19.72
C ALA A 281 16.01 -18.04 19.06
N THR A 282 15.28 -19.12 19.24
CA THR A 282 13.89 -19.27 18.78
C THR A 282 12.98 -18.21 19.41
N LYS A 283 13.11 -17.97 20.70
CA LYS A 283 12.34 -16.92 21.40
C LYS A 283 12.66 -15.50 20.91
N SER A 284 13.92 -15.20 20.59
CA SER A 284 14.30 -13.90 20.05
C SER A 284 13.71 -13.66 18.66
N PHE A 285 13.73 -14.66 17.80
CA PHE A 285 13.13 -14.61 16.47
C PHE A 285 11.59 -14.44 16.54
N GLU A 286 10.93 -15.26 17.33
CA GLU A 286 9.48 -15.19 17.53
C GLU A 286 9.07 -13.84 18.12
N SER A 287 9.88 -13.26 19.02
CA SER A 287 9.63 -11.93 19.58
C SER A 287 9.68 -10.82 18.52
N ASP A 288 10.69 -10.81 17.64
CA ASP A 288 10.77 -9.79 16.59
C ASP A 288 9.61 -9.90 15.60
N MET A 289 9.28 -11.13 15.18
CA MET A 289 8.15 -11.37 14.28
C MET A 289 6.82 -10.92 14.93
N ALA A 290 6.60 -11.27 16.19
CA ALA A 290 5.40 -10.86 16.93
C ALA A 290 5.30 -9.35 17.05
N GLN A 291 6.39 -8.65 17.41
CA GLN A 291 6.41 -7.19 17.46
C GLN A 291 6.11 -6.54 16.12
N GLY A 292 6.65 -7.11 15.02
CA GLY A 292 6.33 -6.66 13.67
C GLY A 292 4.83 -6.76 13.37
N TYR A 293 4.21 -7.88 13.68
CA TYR A 293 2.78 -8.08 13.48
C TYR A 293 1.91 -7.22 14.40
N ASP A 294 2.28 -7.04 15.67
CA ASP A 294 1.56 -6.17 16.61
C ASP A 294 1.48 -4.72 16.11
N LEU A 295 2.58 -4.23 15.50
CA LEU A 295 2.60 -2.89 14.91
C LEU A 295 1.67 -2.76 13.68
N LEU A 296 1.41 -3.86 12.99
CA LEU A 296 0.54 -3.92 11.81
C LEU A 296 -0.94 -4.15 12.15
N ASP A 297 -1.24 -4.64 13.34
CA ASP A 297 -2.62 -4.98 13.71
C ASP A 297 -3.58 -3.80 13.64
N GLY A 298 -3.10 -2.57 13.90
CA GLY A 298 -3.87 -1.35 13.74
C GLY A 298 -4.29 -1.04 12.29
N PHE A 299 -3.65 -1.68 11.30
CA PHE A 299 -3.92 -1.52 9.88
C PHE A 299 -4.72 -2.68 9.28
N ARG A 300 -5.02 -3.71 10.06
CA ARG A 300 -5.81 -4.84 9.54
C ARG A 300 -7.21 -4.39 9.16
N ALA A 301 -7.61 -4.76 7.95
CA ALA A 301 -8.99 -4.67 7.55
C ALA A 301 -9.84 -5.57 8.45
N VAL A 302 -10.72 -4.99 9.26
CA VAL A 302 -11.66 -5.76 10.09
C VAL A 302 -12.74 -6.29 9.15
N TRP A 303 -12.46 -7.44 8.52
CA TRP A 303 -13.45 -8.20 7.77
C TRP A 303 -14.54 -8.66 8.75
N GLY A 304 -15.73 -8.09 8.66
CA GLY A 304 -16.89 -8.66 9.31
C GLY A 304 -17.62 -7.81 10.36
N ARG A 305 -17.69 -6.50 10.18
CA ARG A 305 -18.73 -5.71 10.84
C ARG A 305 -19.51 -4.92 9.80
N SER A 306 -20.38 -5.63 9.10
CA SER A 306 -21.51 -5.05 8.37
C SER A 306 -22.81 -5.45 9.05
#